data_a99e38d54a22d2e397b76427ab12d9b8
#
_entry.id   a99e38d54a22d2e397b76427ab12d9b8
#
_cell.length_a   1.000
_cell.length_b   1.000
_cell.length_c   1.000
_cell.angle_alpha   90.00
_cell.angle_beta   90.00
_cell.angle_gamma   90.00
#
_symmetry.space_group_name_H-M   'P 1'
#
loop_
_entity.id
_entity.type
_entity.pdbx_description
1 polymer ?
#
loop_
_entity_poly.entity_id
_entity_poly.type
_entity_poly.pdbx_seq_one_letter_code
_entity_poly.pdbx_strand_id
1 'polypeptide(L)'
;MNSYASNDAIRGVLIQAGSERALLPNATVAEVMSRVPVEPLPDAPHWLLGQIAWYGWKVPLLSFARLTGLGSETVASNNKIVVLKALGGNPDLPYFALITQSFPQLISVPRDGLLADASEETLPAGVHMRVLLGEQSALLPDMEAIEGMIGERFLVSV
;
A
#
# COMPACT_ATOMS: atom_id res chain seq x y z
N MET A 1 35.44 6.80 6.78
CA MET A 1 34.68 6.91 5.57
C MET A 1 33.71 5.77 5.41
N ASN A 2 32.47 6.04 5.35
CA ASN A 2 31.46 5.01 5.43
C ASN A 2 30.34 5.14 4.42
N SER A 3 30.73 5.36 3.17
CA SER A 3 29.75 5.40 2.10
C SER A 3 28.97 4.09 1.98
N TYR A 4 29.49 3.00 2.52
CA TYR A 4 28.80 1.70 2.47
C TYR A 4 27.58 1.65 3.36
N ALA A 5 27.58 2.39 4.46
CA ALA A 5 26.42 2.39 5.36
C ALA A 5 25.17 2.94 4.68
N SER A 6 25.34 3.93 3.80
CA SER A 6 24.19 4.49 3.07
C SER A 6 23.64 3.54 2.02
N ASN A 7 24.48 2.61 1.50
CA ASN A 7 24.03 1.65 0.50
C ASN A 7 23.22 0.51 1.11
N ASP A 8 23.33 0.33 2.42
CA ASP A 8 22.58 -0.70 3.13
C ASP A 8 21.26 -0.17 3.68
N ALA A 9 20.96 1.10 3.45
CA ALA A 9 19.71 1.66 3.90
C ALA A 9 18.56 1.23 2.98
N ILE A 10 17.43 0.88 3.60
CA ILE A 10 16.20 0.55 2.89
C ILE A 10 15.36 1.82 2.83
N ARG A 11 15.01 2.25 1.62
CA ARG A 11 14.12 3.39 1.44
C ARG A 11 12.70 2.92 1.33
N GLY A 12 11.83 3.50 2.14
CA GLY A 12 10.45 3.14 2.17
C GLY A 12 9.53 4.34 2.27
N VAL A 13 8.28 4.10 1.97
CA VAL A 13 7.21 5.09 2.11
C VAL A 13 6.26 4.55 3.16
N LEU A 14 6.12 5.29 4.25
CA LEU A 14 5.24 4.92 5.35
C LEU A 14 3.91 5.64 5.16
N ILE A 15 2.83 4.86 5.10
CA ILE A 15 1.49 5.40 4.97
C ILE A 15 0.66 5.05 6.19
N GLN A 16 -0.32 5.91 6.49
CA GLN A 16 -1.28 5.67 7.56
C GLN A 16 -2.53 5.06 6.95
N ALA A 17 -2.85 3.83 7.34
CA ALA A 17 -4.02 3.10 6.85
C ALA A 17 -4.92 2.80 8.04
N GLY A 18 -5.86 3.71 8.32
CA GLY A 18 -6.67 3.63 9.52
C GLY A 18 -5.80 3.82 10.76
N SER A 19 -5.83 2.88 11.67
CA SER A 19 -5.02 2.92 12.89
C SER A 19 -3.65 2.26 12.71
N GLU A 20 -3.41 1.61 11.58
CA GLU A 20 -2.15 0.92 11.30
C GLU A 20 -1.30 1.70 10.31
N ARG A 21 -0.03 1.38 10.27
CA ARG A 21 0.89 1.94 9.28
C ARG A 21 1.34 0.84 8.35
N ALA A 22 1.50 1.18 7.09
CA ALA A 22 2.04 0.25 6.10
C ALA A 22 3.32 0.83 5.53
N LEU A 23 4.32 -0.02 5.39
CA LEU A 23 5.61 0.36 4.84
C LEU A 23 5.71 -0.20 3.43
N LEU A 24 5.86 0.68 2.46
CA LEU A 24 5.94 0.34 1.04
C LEU A 24 7.36 0.56 0.55
N PRO A 25 7.89 -0.33 -0.31
CA PRO A 25 9.18 -0.04 -0.95
C PRO A 25 9.07 1.22 -1.79
N ASN A 26 10.01 2.13 -1.64
CA ASN A 26 9.97 3.39 -2.38
C ASN A 26 9.98 3.16 -3.90
N ALA A 27 10.68 2.12 -4.36
CA ALA A 27 10.76 1.80 -5.78
C ALA A 27 9.42 1.41 -6.40
N THR A 28 8.44 1.00 -5.60
CA THR A 28 7.12 0.64 -6.11
C THR A 28 6.17 1.81 -6.22
N VAL A 29 6.52 2.96 -5.63
CA VAL A 29 5.65 4.14 -5.65
C VAL A 29 5.82 4.86 -6.97
N ALA A 30 4.73 4.96 -7.75
CA ALA A 30 4.75 5.69 -9.00
C ALA A 30 4.46 7.17 -8.77
N GLU A 31 3.48 7.47 -7.92
CA GLU A 31 3.11 8.86 -7.65
C GLU A 31 2.30 8.96 -6.36
N VAL A 32 2.47 10.07 -5.66
CA VAL A 32 1.61 10.45 -4.54
C VAL A 32 0.80 11.65 -5.02
N MET A 33 -0.51 11.57 -4.91
CA MET A 33 -1.38 12.61 -5.45
C MET A 33 -2.49 12.95 -4.47
N SER A 34 -3.06 14.13 -4.66
CA SER A 34 -4.22 14.56 -3.91
C SER A 34 -5.45 13.78 -4.37
N ARG A 35 -6.55 13.95 -3.66
CA ARG A 35 -7.80 13.30 -4.02
C ARG A 35 -8.22 13.67 -5.43
N VAL A 36 -8.72 12.67 -6.14
CA VAL A 36 -9.30 12.82 -7.46
C VAL A 36 -10.66 12.10 -7.45
N PRO A 37 -11.53 12.35 -8.45
CA PRO A 37 -12.79 11.62 -8.52
C PRO A 37 -12.57 10.12 -8.58
N VAL A 38 -13.37 9.40 -7.82
CA VAL A 38 -13.34 7.93 -7.76
C VAL A 38 -14.61 7.42 -8.39
N GLU A 39 -14.45 6.58 -9.41
CA GLU A 39 -15.57 5.94 -10.08
C GLU A 39 -15.89 4.64 -9.38
N PRO A 40 -17.09 4.49 -8.76
CA PRO A 40 -17.44 3.26 -8.10
C PRO A 40 -17.54 2.10 -9.09
N LEU A 41 -17.18 0.90 -8.62
CA LEU A 41 -17.31 -0.32 -9.42
C LEU A 41 -18.47 -1.14 -8.92
N PRO A 42 -19.34 -1.67 -9.82
CA PRO A 42 -20.49 -2.45 -9.39
C PRO A 42 -20.05 -3.74 -8.68
N ASP A 43 -20.76 -4.07 -7.61
CA ASP A 43 -20.55 -5.29 -6.84
C ASP A 43 -19.13 -5.45 -6.29
N ALA A 44 -18.42 -4.34 -6.11
CA ALA A 44 -17.08 -4.36 -5.58
C ALA A 44 -17.08 -4.70 -4.08
N PRO A 45 -16.09 -5.45 -3.60
CA PRO A 45 -15.95 -5.65 -2.15
C PRO A 45 -15.66 -4.32 -1.46
N HIS A 46 -15.90 -4.28 -0.15
CA HIS A 46 -15.82 -3.02 0.59
C HIS A 46 -14.42 -2.41 0.62
N TRP A 47 -13.39 -3.19 0.35
CA TRP A 47 -12.01 -2.69 0.31
C TRP A 47 -11.62 -2.11 -1.05
N LEU A 48 -12.39 -2.39 -2.09
CA LEU A 48 -12.16 -1.83 -3.42
C LEU A 48 -13.05 -0.61 -3.58
N LEU A 49 -12.48 0.58 -3.37
CA LEU A 49 -13.23 1.83 -3.32
C LEU A 49 -13.73 2.27 -4.69
N GLY A 50 -13.09 1.81 -5.74
CA GLY A 50 -13.45 2.16 -7.11
C GLY A 50 -12.21 2.21 -7.99
N GLN A 51 -12.28 3.02 -9.02
CA GLN A 51 -11.12 3.23 -9.90
C GLN A 51 -10.93 4.72 -10.14
N ILE A 52 -9.71 5.10 -10.44
CA ILE A 52 -9.35 6.49 -10.75
C ILE A 52 -8.71 6.53 -12.13
N ALA A 53 -8.85 7.69 -12.79
CA ALA A 53 -8.16 7.94 -14.06
C ALA A 53 -6.77 8.47 -13.74
N TRP A 54 -5.75 7.85 -14.33
CA TRP A 54 -4.35 8.25 -14.10
C TRP A 54 -3.55 7.94 -15.35
N TYR A 55 -3.09 8.98 -16.04
CA TYR A 55 -2.27 8.89 -17.27
C TYR A 55 -2.85 7.90 -18.29
N GLY A 56 -4.16 7.97 -18.52
CA GLY A 56 -4.83 7.11 -19.49
C GLY A 56 -5.19 5.72 -18.95
N TRP A 57 -4.77 5.39 -17.74
CA TRP A 57 -5.11 4.12 -17.11
C TRP A 57 -6.33 4.25 -16.21
N LYS A 58 -7.07 3.17 -16.09
CA LYS A 58 -8.07 3.01 -15.03
C LYS A 58 -7.42 2.25 -13.90
N VAL A 59 -7.09 2.95 -12.82
CA VAL A 59 -6.32 2.38 -11.73
C VAL A 59 -7.26 2.05 -10.57
N PRO A 60 -7.30 0.79 -10.10
CA PRO A 60 -8.14 0.44 -8.95
C PRO A 60 -7.60 1.11 -7.69
N LEU A 61 -8.52 1.66 -6.90
CA LEU A 61 -8.21 2.34 -5.64
C LEU A 61 -8.70 1.50 -4.47
N LEU A 62 -7.81 1.18 -3.57
CA LEU A 62 -8.10 0.28 -2.46
C LEU A 62 -7.93 0.97 -1.12
N SER A 63 -8.64 0.43 -0.13
CA SER A 63 -8.39 0.70 1.27
C SER A 63 -7.60 -0.48 1.84
N PHE A 64 -6.35 -0.27 2.18
CA PHE A 64 -5.52 -1.31 2.78
C PHE A 64 -6.08 -1.73 4.15
N ALA A 65 -6.59 -0.77 4.92
CA ALA A 65 -7.17 -1.08 6.23
C ALA A 65 -8.38 -2.00 6.11
N ARG A 66 -9.26 -1.71 5.15
CA ARG A 66 -10.44 -2.58 4.93
C ARG A 66 -10.06 -3.93 4.37
N LEU A 67 -9.11 -3.95 3.43
CA LEU A 67 -8.66 -5.18 2.81
C LEU A 67 -8.12 -6.16 3.83
N THR A 68 -7.37 -5.66 4.79
CA THR A 68 -6.77 -6.48 5.84
C THR A 68 -7.71 -6.73 7.03
N GLY A 69 -8.85 -6.06 7.07
CA GLY A 69 -9.77 -6.17 8.19
C GLY A 69 -9.32 -5.43 9.45
N LEU A 70 -8.34 -4.53 9.32
CA LEU A 70 -7.76 -3.83 10.46
C LEU A 70 -8.37 -2.46 10.70
N GLY A 71 -9.49 -2.15 10.02
CA GLY A 71 -10.17 -0.88 10.22
C GLY A 71 -10.53 -0.23 8.90
N SER A 72 -10.52 1.09 8.89
CA SER A 72 -10.88 1.89 7.73
C SER A 72 -10.21 3.25 7.84
N GLU A 73 -9.77 3.80 6.72
CA GLU A 73 -9.26 5.16 6.69
C GLU A 73 -10.43 6.12 6.86
N THR A 74 -10.21 7.17 7.63
CA THR A 74 -11.19 8.24 7.78
C THR A 74 -11.17 9.11 6.53
N VAL A 75 -12.33 9.32 5.90
CA VAL A 75 -12.42 10.20 4.74
C VAL A 75 -12.31 11.64 5.21
N ALA A 76 -11.31 12.36 4.69
CA ALA A 76 -11.04 13.74 5.06
C ALA A 76 -10.41 14.45 3.87
N SER A 77 -10.35 15.77 3.93
CA SER A 77 -9.80 16.56 2.83
C SER A 77 -8.29 16.36 2.65
N ASN A 78 -7.60 15.85 3.65
CA ASN A 78 -6.16 15.63 3.61
C ASN A 78 -5.77 14.20 3.22
N ASN A 79 -6.73 13.35 2.87
CA ASN A 79 -6.39 12.03 2.33
C ASN A 79 -5.55 12.18 1.06
N LYS A 80 -4.60 11.28 0.88
CA LYS A 80 -3.80 11.21 -0.33
C LYS A 80 -3.99 9.86 -0.99
N ILE A 81 -3.55 9.77 -2.23
CA ILE A 81 -3.60 8.54 -3.01
C ILE A 81 -2.18 8.21 -3.42
N VAL A 82 -1.76 6.99 -3.15
CA VAL A 82 -0.44 6.50 -3.56
C VAL A 82 -0.65 5.51 -4.70
N VAL A 83 -0.16 5.86 -5.87
CA VAL A 83 -0.22 4.97 -7.04
C VAL A 83 1.03 4.09 -7.01
N LEU A 84 0.81 2.79 -7.10
CA LEU A 84 1.86 1.79 -6.99
C LEU A 84 1.99 1.01 -8.30
N LYS A 85 3.22 0.65 -8.62
CA LYS A 85 3.51 -0.25 -9.73
C LYS A 85 3.15 -1.65 -9.30
N ALA A 86 2.34 -2.34 -10.11
CA ALA A 86 2.06 -3.74 -9.88
C ALA A 86 3.25 -4.57 -10.36
N LEU A 87 3.66 -5.54 -9.56
CA LEU A 87 4.88 -6.31 -9.82
C LEU A 87 4.60 -7.68 -10.43
N GLY A 88 3.32 -8.06 -10.58
CA GLY A 88 2.94 -9.39 -11.03
C GLY A 88 3.05 -9.64 -12.52
N GLY A 89 3.40 -8.61 -13.30
CA GLY A 89 3.57 -8.77 -14.75
C GLY A 89 2.27 -8.90 -15.54
N ASN A 90 1.12 -8.70 -14.92
CA ASN A 90 -0.16 -8.73 -15.62
C ASN A 90 -0.33 -7.44 -16.43
N PRO A 91 -0.39 -7.51 -17.78
CA PRO A 91 -0.51 -6.31 -18.59
C PRO A 91 -1.82 -5.55 -18.40
N ASP A 92 -2.85 -6.21 -17.88
CA ASP A 92 -4.14 -5.57 -17.60
C ASP A 92 -4.19 -4.91 -16.24
N LEU A 93 -3.17 -5.13 -15.40
CA LEU A 93 -3.08 -4.54 -14.07
C LEU A 93 -1.66 -4.03 -13.84
N PRO A 94 -1.24 -2.95 -14.54
CA PRO A 94 0.11 -2.43 -14.34
C PRO A 94 0.25 -1.57 -13.10
N TYR A 95 -0.87 -1.02 -12.58
CA TYR A 95 -0.87 -0.12 -11.43
C TYR A 95 -2.08 -0.38 -10.56
N PHE A 96 -1.93 -0.11 -9.28
CA PHE A 96 -3.06 0.00 -8.36
C PHE A 96 -2.73 1.08 -7.34
N ALA A 97 -3.73 1.53 -6.58
CA ALA A 97 -3.53 2.67 -5.70
C ALA A 97 -4.12 2.39 -4.33
N LEU A 98 -3.53 3.00 -3.33
CA LEU A 98 -3.99 2.93 -1.94
C LEU A 98 -4.36 4.32 -1.47
N ILE A 99 -5.50 4.44 -0.78
CA ILE A 99 -5.83 5.67 -0.08
C ILE A 99 -5.05 5.71 1.23
N THR A 100 -4.58 6.90 1.60
CA THR A 100 -3.88 7.09 2.86
C THR A 100 -4.62 8.09 3.73
N GLN A 101 -4.43 7.96 5.04
CA GLN A 101 -5.05 8.85 6.01
C GLN A 101 -4.50 10.28 5.88
N SER A 102 -3.21 10.39 5.58
CA SER A 102 -2.54 11.68 5.48
C SER A 102 -1.37 11.56 4.50
N PHE A 103 -0.55 12.60 4.41
CA PHE A 103 0.57 12.61 3.48
C PHE A 103 1.56 11.49 3.83
N PRO A 104 1.97 10.67 2.84
CA PRO A 104 2.96 9.61 3.06
C PRO A 104 4.29 10.19 3.51
N GLN A 105 5.02 9.41 4.30
CA GLN A 105 6.30 9.81 4.87
C GLN A 105 7.42 8.97 4.27
N LEU A 106 8.38 9.64 3.64
CA LEU A 106 9.57 8.95 3.13
C LEU A 106 10.52 8.69 4.30
N ILE A 107 10.91 7.44 4.46
CA ILE A 107 11.84 7.05 5.53
C ILE A 107 13.01 6.29 4.95
N SER A 108 14.12 6.32 5.67
CA SER A 108 15.31 5.55 5.35
C SER A 108 15.69 4.76 6.60
N VAL A 109 15.72 3.44 6.47
CA VAL A 109 15.96 2.55 7.60
C VAL A 109 17.20 1.74 7.31
N PRO A 110 18.18 1.70 8.24
CA PRO A 110 19.29 0.77 8.06
C PRO A 110 18.77 -0.65 7.93
N ARG A 111 19.41 -1.45 7.10
CA ARG A 111 18.96 -2.82 6.85
C ARG A 111 18.81 -3.63 8.15
N ASP A 112 19.76 -3.47 9.05
CA ASP A 112 19.73 -4.14 10.34
C ASP A 112 18.81 -3.46 11.35
N GLY A 113 18.25 -2.31 11.02
CA GLY A 113 17.26 -1.62 11.83
C GLY A 113 15.83 -2.06 11.54
N LEU A 114 15.63 -2.90 10.53
CA LEU A 114 14.31 -3.40 10.16
C LEU A 114 14.16 -4.81 10.73
N LEU A 115 13.45 -4.90 11.84
CA LEU A 115 13.31 -6.15 12.58
C LEU A 115 11.90 -6.69 12.42
N ALA A 116 11.80 -7.98 12.12
CA ALA A 116 10.51 -8.64 12.10
C ALA A 116 9.96 -8.71 13.54
N ASP A 117 8.66 -8.44 13.67
CA ASP A 117 7.98 -8.63 14.95
C ASP A 117 7.68 -10.11 15.11
N ALA A 118 8.35 -10.72 16.07
CA ALA A 118 8.26 -12.15 16.30
C ALA A 118 7.06 -12.55 17.18
N SER A 119 6.13 -11.63 17.43
CA SER A 119 4.94 -11.97 18.19
C SER A 119 4.12 -13.03 17.44
N GLU A 120 3.40 -13.86 18.18
CA GLU A 120 2.62 -14.98 17.63
C GLU A 120 1.27 -14.52 17.07
N GLU A 121 1.23 -13.35 16.53
CA GLU A 121 0.02 -12.79 15.95
C GLU A 121 -0.28 -13.45 14.61
N THR A 122 -1.54 -13.82 14.40
CA THR A 122 -1.99 -14.29 13.10
C THR A 122 -2.18 -13.08 12.20
N LEU A 123 -1.43 -13.05 11.10
CA LEU A 123 -1.48 -11.91 10.17
C LEU A 123 -2.68 -12.07 9.23
N PRO A 124 -3.41 -10.98 8.97
CA PRO A 124 -4.52 -11.02 8.01
C PRO A 124 -4.02 -11.17 6.58
N ALA A 125 -4.93 -11.54 5.68
CA ALA A 125 -4.63 -11.57 4.26
C ALA A 125 -4.20 -10.18 3.80
N GLY A 126 -3.24 -10.13 2.88
CA GLY A 126 -2.70 -8.87 2.37
C GLY A 126 -1.53 -8.33 3.17
N VAL A 127 -1.17 -8.96 4.30
CA VAL A 127 -0.03 -8.56 5.11
C VAL A 127 1.03 -9.65 5.04
N HIS A 128 2.24 -9.26 4.66
CA HIS A 128 3.36 -10.17 4.59
C HIS A 128 3.98 -10.41 5.97
N MET A 129 4.26 -9.33 6.68
CA MET A 129 4.78 -9.41 8.05
C MET A 129 4.62 -8.07 8.74
N ARG A 130 4.71 -8.11 10.07
CA ARG A 130 4.81 -6.90 10.88
C ARG A 130 6.27 -6.66 11.19
N VAL A 131 6.70 -5.40 11.10
CA VAL A 131 8.09 -5.03 11.36
C VAL A 131 8.13 -3.97 12.44
N LEU A 132 9.26 -3.89 13.11
CA LEU A 132 9.53 -2.89 14.14
C LEU A 132 10.47 -1.84 13.55
N LEU A 133 10.07 -0.58 13.70
CA LEU A 133 10.85 0.58 13.28
C LEU A 133 11.15 1.39 14.55
N GLY A 134 12.19 0.97 15.28
CA GLY A 134 12.46 1.52 16.60
C GLY A 134 11.33 1.15 17.56
N GLU A 135 10.64 2.13 18.11
CA GLU A 135 9.53 1.91 19.03
C GLU A 135 8.18 1.79 18.33
N GLN A 136 8.17 1.96 17.02
CA GLN A 136 6.94 1.92 16.23
C GLN A 136 6.90 0.63 15.43
N SER A 137 5.70 0.25 15.03
CA SER A 137 5.54 -0.92 14.18
C SER A 137 4.83 -0.52 12.89
N ALA A 138 5.05 -1.33 11.86
CA ALA A 138 4.39 -1.15 10.57
C ALA A 138 4.15 -2.52 9.96
N LEU A 139 3.19 -2.57 9.04
CA LEU A 139 2.88 -3.78 8.30
C LEU A 139 3.57 -3.70 6.94
N LEU A 140 4.17 -4.80 6.51
CA LEU A 140 4.65 -4.94 5.13
C LEU A 140 3.53 -5.56 4.33
N PRO A 141 2.95 -4.84 3.35
CA PRO A 141 1.92 -5.43 2.52
C PRO A 141 2.46 -6.58 1.69
N ASP A 142 1.62 -7.59 1.50
CA ASP A 142 1.90 -8.68 0.58
C ASP A 142 1.41 -8.26 -0.80
N MET A 143 2.29 -7.68 -1.59
CA MET A 143 1.92 -7.09 -2.87
C MET A 143 1.37 -8.14 -3.84
N GLU A 144 1.95 -9.34 -3.85
CA GLU A 144 1.48 -10.42 -4.72
C GLU A 144 0.06 -10.84 -4.35
N ALA A 145 -0.22 -11.00 -3.05
CA ALA A 145 -1.56 -11.36 -2.61
C ALA A 145 -2.57 -10.27 -2.93
N ILE A 146 -2.19 -9.01 -2.74
CA ILE A 146 -3.07 -7.87 -3.04
C ILE A 146 -3.38 -7.83 -4.53
N GLU A 147 -2.37 -7.99 -5.38
CA GLU A 147 -2.58 -7.99 -6.83
C GLU A 147 -3.48 -9.14 -7.25
N GLY A 148 -3.34 -10.30 -6.63
CA GLY A 148 -4.22 -11.44 -6.88
C GLY A 148 -5.66 -11.15 -6.52
N MET A 149 -5.89 -10.51 -5.37
CA MET A 149 -7.23 -10.15 -4.93
C MET A 149 -7.88 -9.14 -5.88
N ILE A 150 -7.11 -8.15 -6.34
CA ILE A 150 -7.59 -7.17 -7.31
C ILE A 150 -7.96 -7.88 -8.61
N GLY A 151 -7.11 -8.76 -9.09
CA GLY A 151 -7.33 -9.46 -10.35
C GLY A 151 -8.64 -10.25 -10.35
N GLU A 152 -8.97 -10.89 -9.23
CA GLU A 152 -10.21 -11.64 -9.11
C GLU A 152 -11.46 -10.77 -9.22
N ARG A 153 -11.36 -9.49 -8.83
CA ARG A 153 -12.52 -8.61 -8.75
C ARG A 153 -12.54 -7.55 -9.83
N PHE A 154 -11.37 -7.06 -10.23
CA PHE A 154 -11.27 -5.95 -11.19
C PHE A 154 -11.28 -6.43 -12.63
N LEU A 155 -10.55 -7.51 -12.93
CA LEU A 155 -10.41 -7.99 -14.30
C LEU A 155 -11.55 -8.90 -14.75
N VAL A 156 -12.22 -9.55 -13.80
CA VAL A 156 -13.33 -10.46 -14.12
C VAL A 156 -14.57 -9.71 -14.61
N SER A 157 -14.68 -8.43 -14.30
CA SER A 157 -15.82 -7.62 -14.73
C SER A 157 -15.74 -7.11 -16.16
N VAL A 158 -14.75 -7.52 -16.89
CA VAL A 158 -14.57 -7.13 -18.30
C VAL A 158 -15.50 -7.89 -19.22
#